data_cfe4de6ff0ab894b67d5a1e72e5d019b
#
_entry.id   cfe4de6ff0ab894b67d5a1e72e5d019b
#
_cell.length_a   1.000
_cell.length_b   1.000
_cell.length_c   1.000
_cell.angle_alpha   90.00
_cell.angle_beta   90.00
_cell.angle_gamma   90.00
#
_symmetry.space_group_name_H-M   'P 1'
#
loop_
_entity.id
_entity.type
_entity.pdbx_description
1 polymer ?
#
loop_
_entity_poly.entity_id
_entity_poly.type
_entity_poly.pdbx_seq_one_letter_code
_entity_poly.pdbx_strand_id
1 'polypeptide(L)'
;DRNGKTIYRHEPRSCRGCGEAADGAKPKPPEIVDSRQPFHDPATTYQVVHMMLGVTVRGTAGRLAALGRPIAGKPGTTNAARDNWFLGSTPDLTIGIYIGFDEPRTLGPGNLETGGGNAVPIYENIAKVVFKDKPPTPFRIPPGLRMIRTSYEGGAIDEVFKPGTEPGSEGAMAPLDGSAPWAGNDPNAGGPQQA
;
A
#
# COMPACT_ATOMS: atom_id res chain seq x y z
N ASP A 1 -25.48 -2.55 18.03
CA ASP A 1 -26.88 -2.89 17.74
C ASP A 1 -27.83 -1.71 18.01
N ARG A 2 -29.13 -1.92 17.80
CA ARG A 2 -30.16 -0.85 18.00
C ARG A 2 -30.24 -0.32 19.44
N ASN A 3 -29.71 -1.05 20.40
CA ASN A 3 -29.74 -0.68 21.82
C ASN A 3 -28.43 -0.03 22.29
N GLY A 4 -27.55 0.33 21.36
CA GLY A 4 -26.23 0.90 21.66
C GLY A 4 -25.19 -0.09 22.16
N LYS A 5 -25.50 -1.40 22.21
CA LYS A 5 -24.54 -2.41 22.60
C LYS A 5 -23.53 -2.66 21.47
N THR A 6 -22.24 -2.55 21.76
CA THR A 6 -21.17 -2.90 20.82
C THR A 6 -21.21 -4.40 20.55
N ILE A 7 -21.47 -4.78 19.30
CA ILE A 7 -21.45 -6.20 18.85
C ILE A 7 -20.14 -6.58 18.19
N TYR A 8 -19.36 -5.61 17.73
CA TYR A 8 -18.05 -5.82 17.15
C TYR A 8 -17.18 -4.56 17.34
N ARG A 9 -15.91 -4.75 17.68
CA ARG A 9 -14.91 -3.69 17.76
C ARG A 9 -13.71 -4.14 16.92
N HIS A 10 -13.43 -3.38 15.87
CA HIS A 10 -12.32 -3.68 14.97
C HIS A 10 -10.94 -3.53 15.63
N GLU A 11 -10.83 -2.62 16.60
CA GLU A 11 -9.57 -2.31 17.27
C GLU A 11 -9.54 -2.84 18.70
N PRO A 12 -8.78 -3.91 18.97
CA PRO A 12 -8.64 -4.43 20.33
C PRO A 12 -7.61 -3.67 21.18
N ARG A 13 -6.94 -2.64 20.64
CA ARG A 13 -5.96 -1.87 21.40
C ARG A 13 -6.61 -1.18 22.58
N SER A 14 -6.01 -1.35 23.75
CA SER A 14 -6.39 -0.63 24.97
C SER A 14 -5.32 0.39 25.33
N CYS A 15 -5.74 1.54 25.81
CA CYS A 15 -4.83 2.55 26.32
C CYS A 15 -4.79 2.47 27.85
N ARG A 16 -3.61 2.20 28.41
CA ARG A 16 -3.37 2.31 29.84
C ARG A 16 -2.92 3.74 30.16
N GLY A 17 -3.59 4.40 31.09
CA GLY A 17 -3.24 5.77 31.50
C GLY A 17 -3.75 6.88 30.56
N CYS A 18 -4.64 6.55 29.60
CA CYS A 18 -5.31 7.58 28.82
C CYS A 18 -6.37 8.30 29.69
N GLY A 19 -6.16 9.59 29.92
CA GLY A 19 -7.10 10.44 30.67
C GLY A 19 -6.82 10.58 32.16
N GLU A 20 -5.80 9.92 32.70
CA GLU A 20 -5.33 10.14 34.07
C GLU A 20 -4.24 11.21 34.07
N ALA A 21 -4.58 12.43 34.48
CA ALA A 21 -3.59 13.45 34.84
C ALA A 21 -3.02 13.04 36.22
N ALA A 22 -1.77 12.58 36.26
CA ALA A 22 -1.07 12.42 37.52
C ALA A 22 -0.80 13.81 38.10
N ASP A 23 -1.14 14.02 39.39
CA ASP A 23 -0.94 15.25 40.13
C ASP A 23 0.48 15.84 39.90
N GLY A 24 0.55 16.95 39.16
CA GLY A 24 1.76 17.79 39.04
C GLY A 24 2.94 17.25 38.21
N ALA A 25 2.91 16.03 37.73
CA ALA A 25 3.92 15.46 36.86
C ALA A 25 3.55 15.66 35.39
N LYS A 26 4.54 15.93 34.50
CA LYS A 26 4.30 15.92 33.06
C LYS A 26 3.71 14.55 32.66
N PRO A 27 2.54 14.49 32.03
CA PRO A 27 1.93 13.23 31.68
C PRO A 27 2.89 12.44 30.77
N LYS A 28 3.20 11.21 31.17
CA LYS A 28 3.92 10.29 30.27
C LYS A 28 3.02 9.98 29.08
N PRO A 29 3.59 9.83 27.88
CA PRO A 29 2.80 9.37 26.74
C PRO A 29 2.05 8.08 27.10
N PRO A 30 0.77 7.94 26.74
CA PRO A 30 0.02 6.73 27.06
C PRO A 30 0.64 5.52 26.34
N GLU A 31 0.77 4.43 27.05
CA GLU A 31 1.25 3.18 26.48
C GLU A 31 0.08 2.46 25.80
N ILE A 32 0.13 2.38 24.46
CA ILE A 32 -0.85 1.63 23.68
C ILE A 32 -0.36 0.19 23.54
N VAL A 33 -1.02 -0.71 24.27
CA VAL A 33 -0.75 -2.14 24.13
C VAL A 33 -1.37 -2.64 22.83
N ASP A 34 -0.53 -3.04 21.88
CA ASP A 34 -0.97 -3.65 20.64
C ASP A 34 -1.24 -5.15 20.86
N SER A 35 -2.51 -5.51 20.97
CA SER A 35 -2.96 -6.90 21.13
C SER A 35 -3.39 -7.56 19.82
N ARG A 36 -3.12 -6.90 18.68
CA ARG A 36 -3.43 -7.47 17.36
C ARG A 36 -2.59 -8.70 17.10
N GLN A 37 -3.25 -9.75 16.66
CA GLN A 37 -2.54 -10.95 16.21
C GLN A 37 -2.27 -10.88 14.70
N PRO A 38 -1.11 -11.37 14.24
CA PRO A 38 -0.84 -11.49 12.82
C PRO A 38 -1.90 -12.38 12.16
N PHE A 39 -2.60 -11.84 11.15
CA PHE A 39 -3.64 -12.59 10.43
C PHE A 39 -3.02 -13.51 9.36
N HIS A 40 -1.91 -13.10 8.78
CA HIS A 40 -1.17 -13.85 7.77
C HIS A 40 0.34 -13.79 8.02
N ASP A 41 1.05 -14.71 7.40
CA ASP A 41 2.50 -14.69 7.33
C ASP A 41 2.99 -13.37 6.71
N PRO A 42 3.86 -12.61 7.40
CA PRO A 42 4.35 -11.32 6.92
C PRO A 42 5.03 -11.39 5.55
N ALA A 43 5.77 -12.48 5.27
CA ALA A 43 6.46 -12.64 3.99
C ALA A 43 5.46 -12.79 2.83
N THR A 44 4.41 -13.60 3.00
CA THR A 44 3.33 -13.72 2.00
C THR A 44 2.60 -12.40 1.81
N THR A 45 2.31 -11.70 2.91
CA THR A 45 1.66 -10.38 2.84
C THR A 45 2.50 -9.39 2.05
N TYR A 46 3.82 -9.36 2.27
CA TYR A 46 4.69 -8.48 1.53
C TYR A 46 4.79 -8.85 0.04
N GLN A 47 4.79 -10.14 -0.30
CA GLN A 47 4.75 -10.55 -1.71
C GLN A 47 3.50 -10.00 -2.43
N VAL A 48 2.33 -10.05 -1.77
CA VAL A 48 1.10 -9.44 -2.32
C VAL A 48 1.24 -7.92 -2.45
N VAL A 49 1.76 -7.25 -1.42
CA VAL A 49 2.02 -5.79 -1.46
C VAL A 49 2.96 -5.45 -2.62
N HIS A 50 4.02 -6.23 -2.82
CA HIS A 50 4.99 -6.04 -3.90
C HIS A 50 4.34 -6.17 -5.30
N MET A 51 3.49 -7.18 -5.49
CA MET A 51 2.70 -7.30 -6.73
C MET A 51 1.77 -6.09 -6.92
N MET A 52 1.13 -5.60 -5.86
CA MET A 52 0.26 -4.42 -5.92
C MET A 52 1.03 -3.11 -6.20
N LEU A 53 2.30 -3.00 -5.78
CA LEU A 53 3.20 -1.91 -6.18
C LEU A 53 3.43 -1.93 -7.69
N GLY A 54 3.58 -3.10 -8.29
CA GLY A 54 3.69 -3.25 -9.74
C GLY A 54 2.52 -2.66 -10.52
N VAL A 55 1.31 -2.72 -9.98
CA VAL A 55 0.10 -2.14 -10.60
C VAL A 55 0.20 -0.62 -10.76
N THR A 56 0.83 0.06 -9.80
CA THR A 56 0.95 1.52 -9.78
C THR A 56 2.23 2.04 -10.45
N VAL A 57 3.18 1.16 -10.74
CA VAL A 57 4.44 1.53 -11.43
C VAL A 57 4.37 1.22 -12.91
N ARG A 58 3.94 0.01 -13.29
CA ARG A 58 3.97 -0.52 -14.66
C ARG A 58 2.62 -1.08 -15.16
N GLY A 59 1.60 -1.09 -14.30
CA GLY A 59 0.28 -1.64 -14.60
C GLY A 59 -0.77 -0.57 -14.88
N THR A 60 -2.03 -0.97 -14.69
CA THR A 60 -3.23 -0.17 -15.03
C THR A 60 -3.38 1.14 -14.25
N ALA A 61 -2.64 1.29 -13.14
CA ALA A 61 -2.57 2.52 -12.36
C ALA A 61 -1.20 3.22 -12.45
N GLY A 62 -0.42 2.96 -13.51
CA GLY A 62 0.94 3.46 -13.71
C GLY A 62 1.09 4.99 -13.65
N ARG A 63 0.02 5.75 -13.91
CA ARG A 63 0.01 7.21 -13.73
C ARG A 63 0.34 7.66 -12.31
N LEU A 64 0.09 6.82 -11.30
CA LEU A 64 0.38 7.12 -9.89
C LEU A 64 1.87 7.12 -9.57
N ALA A 65 2.73 6.58 -10.44
CA ALA A 65 4.19 6.66 -10.29
C ALA A 65 4.67 8.11 -10.20
N ALA A 66 3.99 9.04 -10.87
CA ALA A 66 4.30 10.48 -10.81
C ALA A 66 4.13 11.11 -9.42
N LEU A 67 3.48 10.43 -8.48
CA LEU A 67 3.36 10.89 -7.08
C LEU A 67 4.66 10.69 -6.26
N GLY A 68 5.65 9.97 -6.81
CA GLY A 68 6.95 9.78 -6.19
C GLY A 68 6.92 9.02 -4.85
N ARG A 69 5.90 8.16 -4.65
CA ARG A 69 5.75 7.39 -3.41
C ARG A 69 5.26 5.97 -3.67
N PRO A 70 5.61 5.00 -2.80
CA PRO A 70 5.12 3.64 -2.96
C PRO A 70 3.62 3.57 -2.65
N ILE A 71 2.85 3.13 -3.64
CA ILE A 71 1.42 2.91 -3.52
C ILE A 71 1.13 1.49 -3.98
N ALA A 72 0.74 0.64 -3.05
CA ALA A 72 0.22 -0.68 -3.36
C ALA A 72 -1.26 -0.54 -3.71
N GLY A 73 -1.66 -0.84 -4.94
CA GLY A 73 -3.03 -0.58 -5.36
C GLY A 73 -3.60 -1.61 -6.31
N LYS A 74 -4.94 -1.65 -6.38
CA LYS A 74 -5.67 -2.51 -7.30
C LYS A 74 -6.94 -1.82 -7.80
N PRO A 75 -7.09 -1.63 -9.11
CA PRO A 75 -8.34 -1.20 -9.71
C PRO A 75 -9.32 -2.37 -9.81
N GLY A 76 -10.61 -2.06 -9.80
CA GLY A 76 -11.71 -2.98 -10.04
C GLY A 76 -12.68 -2.40 -11.05
N THR A 77 -13.23 -3.25 -11.90
CA THR A 77 -14.30 -2.91 -12.84
C THR A 77 -15.28 -4.09 -12.84
N THR A 78 -16.53 -3.83 -12.54
CA THR A 78 -17.56 -4.88 -12.60
C THR A 78 -17.99 -5.16 -14.03
N ASN A 79 -18.71 -6.26 -14.23
CA ASN A 79 -19.27 -6.60 -15.53
C ASN A 79 -20.13 -5.46 -16.07
N ALA A 80 -19.99 -5.18 -17.36
CA ALA A 80 -20.65 -4.08 -18.04
C ALA A 80 -20.29 -2.69 -17.47
N ALA A 81 -19.12 -2.55 -16.82
CA ALA A 81 -18.63 -1.30 -16.25
C ALA A 81 -19.69 -0.55 -15.41
N ARG A 82 -20.41 -1.28 -14.56
CA ARG A 82 -21.44 -0.70 -13.68
C ARG A 82 -20.84 -0.01 -12.45
N ASP A 83 -19.74 -0.60 -11.95
CA ASP A 83 -19.02 -0.05 -10.82
C ASP A 83 -17.53 -0.04 -11.11
N ASN A 84 -16.89 1.03 -10.70
CA ASN A 84 -15.45 1.19 -10.77
C ASN A 84 -14.87 1.39 -9.38
N TRP A 85 -13.79 0.68 -9.10
CA TRP A 85 -13.08 0.74 -7.84
C TRP A 85 -11.60 1.04 -8.07
N PHE A 86 -11.02 1.72 -7.10
CA PHE A 86 -9.59 1.68 -6.87
C PHE A 86 -9.32 1.70 -5.37
N LEU A 87 -8.56 0.74 -4.89
CA LEU A 87 -8.02 0.74 -3.53
C LEU A 87 -6.52 0.94 -3.61
N GLY A 88 -6.01 2.00 -3.00
CA GLY A 88 -4.59 2.31 -2.96
C GLY A 88 -4.12 2.55 -1.53
N SER A 89 -3.04 1.86 -1.14
CA SER A 89 -2.47 1.90 0.20
C SER A 89 -1.02 2.37 0.16
N THR A 90 -0.68 3.26 1.06
CA THR A 90 0.69 3.53 1.50
C THR A 90 0.87 2.90 2.87
N PRO A 91 2.09 2.84 3.45
CA PRO A 91 2.26 2.38 4.84
C PRO A 91 1.43 3.17 5.85
N ASP A 92 1.12 4.43 5.54
CA ASP A 92 0.48 5.37 6.49
C ASP A 92 -1.02 5.50 6.30
N LEU A 93 -1.52 5.27 5.07
CA LEU A 93 -2.92 5.55 4.73
C LEU A 93 -3.41 4.68 3.59
N THR A 94 -4.63 4.19 3.72
CA THR A 94 -5.38 3.52 2.66
C THR A 94 -6.54 4.41 2.23
N ILE A 95 -6.68 4.61 0.91
CA ILE A 95 -7.79 5.36 0.30
C ILE A 95 -8.51 4.42 -0.67
N GLY A 96 -9.81 4.32 -0.51
CA GLY A 96 -10.69 3.59 -1.43
C GLY A 96 -11.55 4.56 -2.24
N ILE A 97 -11.64 4.34 -3.54
CA ILE A 97 -12.51 5.08 -4.45
C ILE A 97 -13.55 4.11 -5.02
N TYR A 98 -14.79 4.47 -4.91
CA TYR A 98 -15.92 3.78 -5.52
C TYR A 98 -16.70 4.75 -6.40
N ILE A 99 -17.07 4.30 -7.59
CA ILE A 99 -17.92 5.01 -8.53
C ILE A 99 -18.99 4.03 -9.01
N GLY A 100 -20.23 4.39 -8.81
CA GLY A 100 -21.38 3.56 -9.19
C GLY A 100 -22.68 4.32 -9.00
N PHE A 101 -23.76 3.71 -9.40
CA PHE A 101 -25.13 4.19 -9.18
C PHE A 101 -25.84 3.30 -8.17
N ASP A 102 -26.74 3.87 -7.37
CA ASP A 102 -27.55 3.11 -6.41
C ASP A 102 -28.39 2.02 -7.12
N GLU A 103 -28.94 2.34 -8.29
CA GLU A 103 -29.51 1.36 -9.20
C GLU A 103 -28.45 0.98 -10.26
N PRO A 104 -27.97 -0.28 -10.28
CA PRO A 104 -26.87 -0.69 -11.13
C PRO A 104 -27.13 -0.48 -12.62
N ARG A 105 -26.42 0.44 -13.22
CA ARG A 105 -26.40 0.71 -14.67
C ARG A 105 -24.99 1.02 -15.13
N THR A 106 -24.73 0.87 -16.43
CA THR A 106 -23.41 1.16 -16.99
C THR A 106 -23.00 2.63 -16.73
N LEU A 107 -21.72 2.84 -16.39
CA LEU A 107 -21.15 4.17 -16.18
C LEU A 107 -20.92 4.93 -17.49
N GLY A 108 -20.90 4.24 -18.63
CA GLY A 108 -20.70 4.87 -19.93
C GLY A 108 -20.88 3.91 -21.08
N PRO A 109 -20.82 4.40 -22.34
CA PRO A 109 -21.03 3.58 -23.53
C PRO A 109 -19.86 2.62 -23.76
N GLY A 110 -20.17 1.41 -24.24
CA GLY A 110 -19.20 0.47 -24.77
C GLY A 110 -18.28 -0.19 -23.76
N ASN A 111 -18.63 -0.20 -22.47
CA ASN A 111 -17.79 -0.78 -21.39
C ASN A 111 -16.38 -0.18 -21.31
N LEU A 112 -16.18 1.03 -21.78
CA LEU A 112 -14.88 1.73 -21.78
C LEU A 112 -14.51 2.30 -20.41
N GLU A 113 -15.51 2.44 -19.54
CA GLU A 113 -15.32 3.01 -18.19
C GLU A 113 -14.72 1.97 -17.25
N THR A 114 -13.48 2.21 -16.84
CA THR A 114 -12.73 1.27 -16.02
C THR A 114 -12.28 1.90 -14.70
N GLY A 115 -12.00 1.08 -13.70
CA GLY A 115 -11.41 1.56 -12.45
C GLY A 115 -10.08 2.28 -12.66
N GLY A 116 -9.26 1.83 -13.60
CA GLY A 116 -8.03 2.49 -14.01
C GLY A 116 -8.26 3.84 -14.68
N GLY A 117 -9.31 3.95 -15.52
CA GLY A 117 -9.66 5.18 -16.23
C GLY A 117 -10.33 6.24 -15.34
N ASN A 118 -11.22 5.82 -14.44
CA ASN A 118 -12.07 6.74 -13.68
C ASN A 118 -11.66 6.85 -12.21
N ALA A 119 -11.50 5.75 -11.50
CA ALA A 119 -11.24 5.78 -10.06
C ALA A 119 -9.79 6.18 -9.73
N VAL A 120 -8.80 5.76 -10.55
CA VAL A 120 -7.38 6.11 -10.35
C VAL A 120 -7.12 7.61 -10.45
N PRO A 121 -7.67 8.38 -11.43
CA PRO A 121 -7.51 9.84 -11.46
C PRO A 121 -8.06 10.55 -10.24
N ILE A 122 -9.19 10.08 -9.69
CA ILE A 122 -9.77 10.64 -8.47
C ILE A 122 -8.84 10.38 -7.28
N TYR A 123 -8.36 9.13 -7.16
CA TYR A 123 -7.36 8.79 -6.16
C TYR A 123 -6.13 9.70 -6.25
N GLU A 124 -5.58 9.89 -7.45
CA GLU A 124 -4.40 10.74 -7.68
C GLU A 124 -4.61 12.17 -7.16
N ASN A 125 -5.77 12.77 -7.47
CA ASN A 125 -6.08 14.13 -7.02
C ASN A 125 -6.18 14.23 -5.50
N ILE A 126 -6.82 13.25 -4.85
CA ILE A 126 -6.90 13.19 -3.39
C ILE A 126 -5.51 12.98 -2.80
N ALA A 127 -4.73 12.07 -3.34
CA ALA A 127 -3.39 11.75 -2.88
C ALA A 127 -2.43 12.96 -2.96
N LYS A 128 -2.50 13.76 -4.04
CA LYS A 128 -1.74 15.01 -4.16
C LYS A 128 -1.99 15.99 -3.02
N VAL A 129 -3.23 16.07 -2.54
CA VAL A 129 -3.60 16.96 -1.44
C VAL A 129 -3.17 16.36 -0.09
N VAL A 130 -3.53 15.10 0.14
CA VAL A 130 -3.33 14.42 1.43
C VAL A 130 -1.85 14.23 1.75
N PHE A 131 -1.02 14.02 0.74
CA PHE A 131 0.41 13.74 0.90
C PHE A 131 1.32 14.92 0.57
N LYS A 132 0.78 16.12 0.31
CA LYS A 132 1.52 17.29 -0.18
C LYS A 132 2.82 17.57 0.59
N ASP A 133 2.75 17.56 1.92
CA ASP A 133 3.88 17.95 2.79
C ASP A 133 4.40 16.75 3.60
N LYS A 134 4.12 15.51 3.13
CA LYS A 134 4.52 14.29 3.82
C LYS A 134 5.60 13.57 3.02
N PRO A 135 6.72 13.21 3.65
CA PRO A 135 7.73 12.40 2.97
C PRO A 135 7.16 11.02 2.59
N PRO A 136 7.66 10.40 1.52
CA PRO A 136 7.28 9.04 1.17
C PRO A 136 7.84 8.05 2.19
N THR A 137 6.99 7.19 2.72
CA THR A 137 7.36 6.10 3.62
C THR A 137 7.41 4.79 2.84
N PRO A 138 8.50 4.01 2.87
CA PRO A 138 8.56 2.71 2.22
C PRO A 138 7.77 1.65 2.98
N PHE A 139 7.25 0.64 2.26
CA PHE A 139 6.71 -0.55 2.92
C PHE A 139 7.83 -1.33 3.59
N ARG A 140 7.59 -1.75 4.84
CA ARG A 140 8.55 -2.56 5.58
C ARG A 140 8.69 -3.94 4.96
N ILE A 141 9.91 -4.30 4.57
CA ILE A 141 10.24 -5.63 4.05
C ILE A 141 10.48 -6.58 5.23
N PRO A 142 9.74 -7.68 5.35
CA PRO A 142 9.99 -8.68 6.37
C PRO A 142 11.34 -9.38 6.14
N PRO A 143 12.03 -9.81 7.22
CA PRO A 143 13.28 -10.55 7.07
C PRO A 143 13.07 -11.90 6.35
N GLY A 144 14.12 -12.39 5.70
CA GLY A 144 14.14 -13.70 5.05
C GLY A 144 13.58 -13.75 3.63
N LEU A 145 13.05 -12.65 3.10
CA LEU A 145 12.69 -12.57 1.69
C LEU A 145 13.92 -12.34 0.81
N ARG A 146 13.84 -12.81 -0.43
CA ARG A 146 14.87 -12.63 -1.47
C ARG A 146 14.28 -11.84 -2.62
N MET A 147 14.99 -10.81 -3.05
CA MET A 147 14.64 -10.04 -4.25
C MET A 147 15.48 -10.58 -5.41
N ILE A 148 14.82 -11.00 -6.46
CA ILE A 148 15.46 -11.60 -7.64
C ILE A 148 15.02 -10.85 -8.88
N ARG A 149 15.98 -10.48 -9.69
CA ARG A 149 15.72 -9.87 -10.99
C ARG A 149 15.28 -10.94 -11.98
N THR A 150 14.05 -10.84 -12.46
CA THR A 150 13.47 -11.77 -13.43
C THR A 150 13.18 -11.07 -14.74
N SER A 151 13.25 -11.81 -15.85
CA SER A 151 12.86 -11.30 -17.16
C SER A 151 11.39 -11.55 -17.42
N TYR A 152 10.73 -10.60 -18.07
CA TYR A 152 9.37 -10.73 -18.57
C TYR A 152 9.25 -10.03 -19.94
N GLU A 153 8.14 -10.19 -20.65
CA GLU A 153 7.96 -9.64 -22.00
C GLU A 153 8.17 -8.11 -22.10
N GLY A 154 7.98 -7.37 -21.02
CA GLY A 154 8.21 -5.92 -20.94
C GLY A 154 9.60 -5.51 -20.46
N GLY A 155 10.54 -6.46 -20.23
CA GLY A 155 11.89 -6.18 -19.73
C GLY A 155 12.26 -6.99 -18.50
N ALA A 156 13.04 -6.41 -17.59
CA ALA A 156 13.44 -7.03 -16.33
C ALA A 156 12.75 -6.34 -15.15
N ILE A 157 12.30 -7.13 -14.19
CA ILE A 157 11.68 -6.66 -12.94
C ILE A 157 12.33 -7.34 -11.74
N ASP A 158 12.32 -6.66 -10.62
CA ASP A 158 12.72 -7.24 -9.35
C ASP A 158 11.46 -7.80 -8.66
N GLU A 159 11.47 -9.09 -8.38
CA GLU A 159 10.38 -9.80 -7.71
C GLU A 159 10.85 -10.42 -6.39
N VAL A 160 9.92 -10.57 -5.46
CA VAL A 160 10.21 -10.99 -4.09
C VAL A 160 9.76 -12.42 -3.85
N PHE A 161 10.69 -13.24 -3.38
CA PHE A 161 10.48 -14.68 -3.15
C PHE A 161 10.77 -15.08 -1.71
N LYS A 162 10.03 -16.07 -1.22
CA LYS A 162 10.43 -16.81 -0.03
C LYS A 162 11.58 -17.75 -0.37
N PRO A 163 12.51 -18.03 0.55
CA PRO A 163 13.59 -18.98 0.30
C PRO A 163 13.07 -20.33 -0.19
N GLY A 164 13.62 -20.80 -1.30
CA GLY A 164 13.24 -22.07 -1.92
C GLY A 164 12.01 -22.01 -2.83
N THR A 165 11.44 -20.82 -3.07
CA THR A 165 10.34 -20.62 -4.03
C THR A 165 10.77 -19.80 -5.25
N GLU A 166 12.04 -19.50 -5.36
CA GLU A 166 12.63 -18.76 -6.45
C GLU A 166 12.57 -19.56 -7.77
N PRO A 167 12.27 -18.94 -8.91
CA PRO A 167 12.47 -19.58 -10.20
C PRO A 167 13.94 -19.95 -10.35
N GLY A 168 14.24 -21.06 -10.99
CA GLY A 168 15.61 -21.61 -11.15
C GLY A 168 16.61 -20.52 -11.52
N SER A 169 17.69 -20.52 -10.83
CA SER A 169 18.78 -19.57 -10.59
C SER A 169 19.37 -18.78 -11.75
N GLU A 170 18.60 -18.13 -12.59
CA GLU A 170 19.14 -17.23 -13.63
C GLU A 170 19.13 -15.75 -13.25
N GLY A 171 18.83 -15.41 -12.01
CA GLY A 171 18.79 -14.04 -11.53
C GLY A 171 19.90 -13.71 -10.53
N ALA A 172 20.63 -12.65 -10.76
CA ALA A 172 21.49 -12.07 -9.71
C ALA A 172 20.62 -11.64 -8.54
N MET A 173 20.92 -12.07 -7.32
CA MET A 173 20.28 -11.56 -6.10
C MET A 173 20.64 -10.10 -5.93
N ALA A 174 19.64 -9.23 -6.00
CA ALA A 174 19.81 -7.85 -5.54
C ALA A 174 19.75 -7.82 -4.00
N PRO A 175 20.59 -7.01 -3.33
CA PRO A 175 20.48 -6.80 -1.89
C PRO A 175 19.11 -6.21 -1.54
N LEU A 176 18.50 -6.66 -0.44
CA LEU A 176 17.29 -6.04 0.12
C LEU A 176 17.67 -4.79 0.94
N ASP A 177 18.41 -3.87 0.33
CA ASP A 177 18.90 -2.64 0.96
C ASP A 177 17.93 -1.45 0.91
N GLY A 178 16.70 -1.70 0.44
CA GLY A 178 15.69 -0.65 0.29
C GLY A 178 15.77 0.12 -1.02
N SER A 179 16.71 -0.20 -1.92
CA SER A 179 16.79 0.39 -3.27
C SER A 179 15.75 -0.23 -4.22
N ALA A 180 14.48 -0.23 -3.82
CA ALA A 180 13.40 -0.61 -4.70
C ALA A 180 13.23 0.41 -5.83
N PRO A 181 12.67 0.03 -7.01
CA PRO A 181 12.54 0.90 -8.19
C PRO A 181 11.83 2.24 -7.96
N TRP A 182 11.09 2.38 -6.84
CA TRP A 182 10.43 3.62 -6.41
C TRP A 182 11.33 4.48 -5.51
N ALA A 183 12.50 3.99 -5.04
CA ALA A 183 13.47 4.77 -4.27
C ALA A 183 14.28 5.74 -5.14
N GLY A 184 14.12 5.73 -6.44
CA GLY A 184 14.74 6.66 -7.37
C GLY A 184 14.08 8.03 -7.30
N ASN A 185 14.67 8.92 -6.53
CA ASN A 185 14.50 10.36 -6.36
C ASN A 185 14.01 10.77 -4.96
N ASP A 186 14.62 10.23 -3.91
CA ASP A 186 14.66 10.94 -2.64
C ASP A 186 15.80 11.97 -2.71
N PRO A 187 15.50 13.28 -2.81
CA PRO A 187 16.53 14.32 -2.80
C PRO A 187 17.28 14.41 -1.46
N ASN A 188 16.85 13.63 -0.44
CA ASN A 188 17.44 13.58 0.89
C ASN A 188 18.07 12.22 1.25
N ALA A 189 18.14 11.26 0.33
CA ALA A 189 18.92 10.05 0.54
C ALA A 189 20.42 10.42 0.51
N GLY A 190 20.93 10.92 1.62
CA GLY A 190 22.35 11.13 1.81
C GLY A 190 23.08 9.81 1.64
N GLY A 191 23.86 9.70 0.56
CA GLY A 191 24.76 8.58 0.35
C GLY A 191 25.71 8.41 1.54
N PRO A 192 26.28 7.20 1.74
CA PRO A 192 27.23 6.96 2.82
C PRO A 192 28.39 7.93 2.68
N GLN A 193 28.59 8.78 3.69
CA GLN A 193 29.79 9.60 3.81
C GLN A 193 30.97 8.63 3.94
N GLN A 194 31.79 8.60 2.90
CA GLN A 194 33.08 7.93 2.95
C GLN A 194 33.94 8.71 3.94
N ALA A 195 34.34 8.03 5.02
CA ALA A 195 35.37 8.47 5.94
C ALA A 195 36.75 8.08 5.39
#